data_03354110c3c077a3d2a444eb9f5ffc3b
#
_entry.id   03354110c3c077a3d2a444eb9f5ffc3b
#
_cell.length_a   1.000
_cell.length_b   1.000
_cell.length_c   1.000
_cell.angle_alpha   90.00
_cell.angle_beta   90.00
_cell.angle_gamma   90.00
#
_symmetry.space_group_name_H-M   'P 1'
#
loop_
_entity.id
_entity.type
_entity.pdbx_description
1 polymer ?
#
loop_
_entity_poly.entity_id
_entity_poly.type
_entity_poly.pdbx_seq_one_letter_code
_entity_poly.pdbx_strand_id
1 'polypeptide(L)'
;RNAGGNPFGQGGNPFGNGFDGGGFRYEYREGEPFGAGDFNFEDLFSSFRHAGSRPEQPRGPVKGEDQHAELSIDIYAAYTGAERSLTLNVPTLDEYGRMVYQSKTLNVKIPKGIAEGQQIRLAGQGLPGSNGGANGDLYLKIKFHDRPDLYVKNRKDVYQTIDVKPWEAVLGGKIIVPTASGRLQVNLPANTQSGKTIRLKGKGIPAKEAGDLYLNIRINVPVAESEADRAAWEKLAEHFAAKHA
;
A
#
# COMPACT_ATOMS: atom_id res chain seq x y z
N ARG A 1 -47.55 48.51 -29.92
CA ARG A 1 -46.52 48.93 -30.85
C ARG A 1 -45.17 48.47 -30.30
N ASN A 2 -44.65 47.48 -30.99
CA ASN A 2 -43.30 46.96 -31.03
C ASN A 2 -42.66 46.56 -29.72
N ALA A 3 -42.63 45.33 -29.31
CA ALA A 3 -42.08 44.10 -29.85
C ALA A 3 -40.57 44.18 -30.18
N GLY A 4 -39.78 43.57 -29.39
CA GLY A 4 -38.35 43.39 -29.56
C GLY A 4 -37.83 42.38 -28.53
N GLY A 5 -38.19 41.11 -28.69
CA GLY A 5 -37.66 40.03 -27.87
C GLY A 5 -36.25 39.71 -28.28
N ASN A 6 -35.39 39.58 -27.31
CA ASN A 6 -34.02 39.13 -27.43
C ASN A 6 -33.93 37.60 -27.15
N PRO A 7 -33.60 36.74 -28.13
CA PRO A 7 -33.49 35.31 -27.93
C PRO A 7 -32.03 34.88 -27.82
N PHE A 8 -31.30 35.31 -26.78
CA PHE A 8 -29.99 34.71 -26.44
C PHE A 8 -29.80 34.69 -24.91
N GLY A 9 -30.33 33.70 -24.32
CA GLY A 9 -30.05 33.36 -22.92
C GLY A 9 -30.15 31.88 -22.71
N GLN A 10 -29.09 31.20 -22.83
CA GLN A 10 -28.75 30.01 -22.00
C GLN A 10 -27.63 29.23 -22.66
N GLY A 11 -26.41 29.70 -22.47
CA GLY A 11 -25.21 28.89 -22.65
C GLY A 11 -24.83 28.28 -21.30
N GLY A 12 -25.30 27.08 -21.03
CA GLY A 12 -24.83 26.29 -19.90
C GLY A 12 -23.35 25.93 -20.11
N ASN A 13 -22.57 26.18 -19.09
CA ASN A 13 -21.16 25.87 -19.00
C ASN A 13 -20.99 24.34 -18.87
N PRO A 14 -20.44 23.58 -19.84
CA PRO A 14 -20.24 22.14 -19.72
C PRO A 14 -18.86 21.77 -19.15
N PHE A 15 -18.19 22.66 -18.44
CA PHE A 15 -16.90 22.39 -17.79
C PHE A 15 -16.97 22.55 -16.28
N GLY A 16 -17.80 21.72 -15.67
CA GLY A 16 -17.86 21.57 -14.23
C GLY A 16 -17.93 20.10 -13.86
N ASN A 17 -16.89 19.35 -14.10
CA ASN A 17 -16.74 18.05 -13.44
C ASN A 17 -15.28 17.81 -13.08
N GLY A 18 -15.09 17.55 -11.78
CA GLY A 18 -13.84 17.44 -11.09
C GLY A 18 -12.85 16.49 -11.74
N PHE A 19 -11.65 16.95 -11.82
CA PHE A 19 -10.47 16.14 -12.03
C PHE A 19 -10.25 15.32 -10.75
N ASP A 20 -10.86 14.16 -10.72
CA ASP A 20 -10.50 13.12 -9.76
C ASP A 20 -9.15 12.56 -10.24
N GLY A 21 -8.11 12.87 -9.48
CA GLY A 21 -6.73 12.50 -9.81
C GLY A 21 -6.58 10.99 -9.89
N GLY A 22 -6.58 10.46 -11.10
CA GLY A 22 -6.27 9.07 -11.40
C GLY A 22 -4.86 8.73 -10.93
N GLY A 23 -4.73 8.27 -9.68
CA GLY A 23 -3.49 7.75 -9.14
C GLY A 23 -3.12 6.44 -9.83
N PHE A 24 -1.93 6.40 -10.40
CA PHE A 24 -1.38 5.19 -11.01
C PHE A 24 -1.03 4.19 -9.91
N ARG A 25 -1.61 2.98 -9.99
CA ARG A 25 -1.41 1.92 -9.02
C ARG A 25 -0.34 0.96 -9.55
N TYR A 26 0.81 0.88 -8.86
CA TYR A 26 1.84 -0.14 -9.12
C TYR A 26 1.67 -1.29 -8.13
N GLU A 27 1.37 -2.46 -8.64
CA GLU A 27 1.32 -3.68 -7.86
C GLU A 27 2.64 -4.46 -8.06
N TYR A 28 3.38 -4.67 -6.98
CA TYR A 28 4.64 -5.42 -7.00
C TYR A 28 4.38 -6.89 -6.69
N ARG A 29 4.76 -7.79 -7.59
CA ARG A 29 4.89 -9.22 -7.33
C ARG A 29 6.35 -9.58 -7.14
N GLU A 30 6.65 -10.25 -6.05
CA GLU A 30 7.99 -10.76 -5.75
C GLU A 30 8.35 -11.86 -6.76
N GLY A 31 9.38 -11.61 -7.58
CA GLY A 31 9.99 -12.62 -8.45
C GLY A 31 9.62 -12.60 -9.94
N GLU A 32 8.72 -11.74 -10.41
CA GLU A 32 8.46 -11.61 -11.86
C GLU A 32 8.87 -10.23 -12.38
N PRO A 33 9.52 -10.15 -13.56
CA PRO A 33 9.74 -8.86 -14.21
C PRO A 33 8.38 -8.26 -14.55
N PHE A 34 8.15 -7.02 -14.14
CA PHE A 34 6.93 -6.27 -14.37
C PHE A 34 6.60 -6.28 -15.87
N GLY A 35 5.63 -7.08 -16.25
CA GLY A 35 5.10 -7.13 -17.61
C GLY A 35 4.47 -5.81 -18.01
N ALA A 36 4.76 -5.35 -19.22
CA ALA A 36 4.27 -4.14 -19.86
C ALA A 36 2.76 -4.20 -20.16
N GLY A 37 1.92 -4.26 -19.12
CA GLY A 37 0.53 -4.53 -19.37
C GLY A 37 -0.47 -3.81 -18.49
N ASP A 38 -0.35 -2.53 -18.16
CA ASP A 38 -1.54 -1.75 -17.74
C ASP A 38 -1.23 -0.26 -17.52
N PHE A 39 -0.24 0.26 -18.22
CA PHE A 39 -0.05 1.71 -18.28
C PHE A 39 -0.58 2.24 -19.61
N ASN A 40 -1.79 2.78 -19.61
CA ASN A 40 -2.31 3.51 -20.75
C ASN A 40 -1.76 4.96 -20.72
N PHE A 41 -0.45 5.08 -21.02
CA PHE A 41 0.20 6.37 -21.26
C PHE A 41 -0.36 7.10 -22.51
N GLU A 42 -1.08 6.38 -23.37
CA GLU A 42 -1.71 6.98 -24.57
C GLU A 42 -2.81 7.98 -24.21
N ASP A 43 -3.57 7.75 -23.14
CA ASP A 43 -4.62 8.69 -22.71
C ASP A 43 -4.05 9.97 -22.09
N LEU A 44 -2.88 9.90 -21.46
CA LEU A 44 -2.20 11.07 -20.91
C LEU A 44 -1.61 11.94 -22.03
N PHE A 45 -1.18 11.30 -23.14
CA PHE A 45 -0.53 12.00 -24.26
C PHE A 45 -1.51 12.48 -25.33
N SER A 46 -2.72 11.96 -25.39
CA SER A 46 -3.75 12.44 -26.32
C SER A 46 -4.17 13.86 -26.01
N SER A 47 -4.12 14.27 -24.75
CA SER A 47 -4.38 15.66 -24.33
C SER A 47 -3.28 16.64 -24.79
N PHE A 48 -2.07 16.15 -25.06
CA PHE A 48 -0.96 16.99 -25.54
C PHE A 48 -1.03 17.31 -27.05
N ARG A 49 -1.77 16.51 -27.83
CA ARG A 49 -1.89 16.69 -29.30
C ARG A 49 -2.86 17.80 -29.74
N HIS A 50 -3.69 18.34 -28.87
CA HIS A 50 -4.74 19.31 -29.26
C HIS A 50 -4.41 20.78 -28.96
N ALA A 51 -3.17 21.09 -28.58
CA ALA A 51 -2.73 22.49 -28.50
C ALA A 51 -2.32 22.97 -29.88
N GLY A 52 -3.26 23.65 -30.56
CA GLY A 52 -3.11 24.18 -31.93
C GLY A 52 -1.89 25.07 -32.07
N SER A 53 -1.28 24.97 -33.24
CA SER A 53 -0.12 25.71 -33.72
C SER A 53 -0.29 27.23 -33.58
N ARG A 54 0.35 27.84 -32.59
CA ARG A 54 0.70 29.26 -32.58
C ARG A 54 2.20 29.36 -32.89
N PRO A 55 2.64 30.39 -33.64
CA PRO A 55 4.05 30.58 -33.95
C PRO A 55 4.84 30.74 -32.64
N GLU A 56 5.73 29.80 -32.39
CA GLU A 56 6.51 29.73 -31.16
C GLU A 56 7.59 30.82 -31.16
N GLN A 57 7.44 31.76 -30.25
CA GLN A 57 8.61 32.47 -29.71
C GLN A 57 9.48 31.44 -28.99
N PRO A 58 10.82 31.53 -29.06
CA PRO A 58 11.71 30.59 -28.35
C PRO A 58 11.42 30.63 -26.85
N ARG A 59 10.70 29.63 -26.40
CA ARG A 59 10.40 29.45 -24.96
C ARG A 59 11.67 28.95 -24.29
N GLY A 60 12.04 29.58 -23.19
CA GLY A 60 13.15 29.13 -22.34
C GLY A 60 12.96 27.68 -21.87
N PRO A 61 13.96 27.09 -21.15
CA PRO A 61 13.89 25.76 -20.62
C PRO A 61 12.64 25.56 -19.74
N VAL A 62 11.86 24.53 -20.02
CA VAL A 62 10.66 24.19 -19.23
C VAL A 62 10.90 22.87 -18.50
N LYS A 63 10.75 22.89 -17.17
CA LYS A 63 10.84 21.67 -16.35
C LYS A 63 9.74 20.68 -16.74
N GLY A 64 10.07 19.37 -16.79
CA GLY A 64 9.12 18.30 -16.96
C GLY A 64 8.15 18.18 -15.79
N GLU A 65 7.01 17.56 -16.02
CA GLU A 65 6.00 17.34 -15.00
C GLU A 65 6.43 16.28 -13.98
N ASP A 66 6.05 16.51 -12.73
CA ASP A 66 6.25 15.56 -11.65
C ASP A 66 5.25 14.41 -11.80
N GLN A 67 5.69 13.18 -11.52
CA GLN A 67 4.88 11.97 -11.61
C GLN A 67 4.56 11.45 -10.22
N HIS A 68 3.37 10.83 -10.06
CA HIS A 68 2.92 10.23 -8.82
C HIS A 68 2.55 8.78 -9.06
N ALA A 69 3.04 7.88 -8.19
CA ALA A 69 2.74 6.47 -8.27
C ALA A 69 2.56 5.87 -6.88
N GLU A 70 1.86 4.74 -6.78
CA GLU A 70 1.77 3.95 -5.54
C GLU A 70 2.81 2.83 -5.56
N LEU A 71 3.53 2.67 -4.45
CA LEU A 71 4.46 1.57 -4.23
C LEU A 71 3.91 0.70 -3.10
N SER A 72 3.44 -0.49 -3.47
CA SER A 72 3.02 -1.49 -2.50
C SER A 72 4.23 -2.23 -1.93
N ILE A 73 4.32 -2.29 -0.61
CA ILE A 73 5.41 -2.94 0.12
C ILE A 73 4.88 -3.83 1.23
N ASP A 74 5.67 -4.82 1.63
CA ASP A 74 5.36 -5.63 2.80
C ASP A 74 5.52 -4.82 4.09
N ILE A 75 4.66 -5.09 5.07
CA ILE A 75 4.70 -4.42 6.39
C ILE A 75 6.05 -4.63 7.07
N TYR A 76 6.71 -5.78 6.87
CA TYR A 76 8.05 -6.06 7.41
C TYR A 76 9.10 -5.06 6.93
N ALA A 77 8.98 -4.55 5.70
CA ALA A 77 9.88 -3.52 5.17
C ALA A 77 9.87 -2.22 6.01
N ALA A 78 8.74 -1.89 6.63
CA ALA A 78 8.66 -0.73 7.52
C ALA A 78 9.43 -0.93 8.84
N TYR A 79 9.62 -2.17 9.28
CA TYR A 79 10.40 -2.45 10.50
C TYR A 79 11.90 -2.51 10.26
N THR A 80 12.32 -3.04 9.14
CA THR A 80 13.75 -3.29 8.84
C THR A 80 14.36 -2.26 7.91
N GLY A 81 13.53 -1.57 7.12
CA GLY A 81 13.96 -0.91 5.89
C GLY A 81 14.13 -1.94 4.78
N ALA A 82 14.12 -1.49 3.54
CA ALA A 82 14.34 -2.34 2.36
C ALA A 82 14.92 -1.52 1.21
N GLU A 83 15.60 -2.20 0.30
CA GLU A 83 15.93 -1.66 -1.02
C GLU A 83 15.12 -2.43 -2.07
N ARG A 84 14.51 -1.69 -3.00
CA ARG A 84 13.68 -2.27 -4.07
C ARG A 84 14.11 -1.70 -5.41
N SER A 85 14.26 -2.57 -6.40
CA SER A 85 14.49 -2.16 -7.77
C SER A 85 13.14 -2.10 -8.49
N LEU A 86 12.82 -0.94 -9.04
CA LEU A 86 11.61 -0.70 -9.83
C LEU A 86 12.02 -0.51 -11.28
N THR A 87 11.39 -1.25 -12.19
CA THR A 87 11.57 -1.03 -13.63
C THR A 87 10.37 -0.22 -14.13
N LEU A 88 10.66 0.96 -14.67
CA LEU A 88 9.67 1.87 -15.23
C LEU A 88 9.89 1.98 -16.72
N ASN A 89 8.82 1.98 -17.51
CA ASN A 89 8.86 2.32 -18.93
C ASN A 89 8.62 3.83 -19.07
N VAL A 90 9.69 4.56 -19.35
CA VAL A 90 9.65 6.03 -19.47
C VAL A 90 9.54 6.40 -20.93
N PRO A 91 8.57 7.25 -21.35
CA PRO A 91 8.51 7.73 -22.71
C PRO A 91 9.70 8.65 -22.97
N THR A 92 10.44 8.38 -24.04
CA THR A 92 11.54 9.20 -24.54
C THR A 92 11.35 9.49 -26.02
N LEU A 93 11.99 10.52 -26.54
CA LEU A 93 12.02 10.77 -27.97
C LEU A 93 13.29 10.12 -28.56
N ASP A 94 13.14 9.38 -29.65
CA ASP A 94 14.26 8.89 -30.43
C ASP A 94 14.92 10.03 -31.24
N GLU A 95 16.01 9.70 -31.96
CA GLU A 95 16.75 10.65 -32.81
C GLU A 95 15.88 11.25 -33.93
N TYR A 96 14.74 10.64 -34.23
CA TYR A 96 13.79 11.08 -35.25
C TYR A 96 12.59 11.82 -34.67
N GLY A 97 12.61 12.13 -33.35
CA GLY A 97 11.52 12.80 -32.67
C GLY A 97 10.28 11.90 -32.41
N ARG A 98 10.40 10.58 -32.58
CA ARG A 98 9.30 9.65 -32.34
C ARG A 98 9.32 9.20 -30.89
N MET A 99 8.13 9.05 -30.29
CA MET A 99 8.00 8.55 -28.96
C MET A 99 8.34 7.05 -28.88
N VAL A 100 9.30 6.72 -28.06
CA VAL A 100 9.69 5.35 -27.73
C VAL A 100 9.67 5.17 -26.22
N TYR A 101 9.36 3.95 -25.76
CA TYR A 101 9.42 3.63 -24.34
C TYR A 101 10.77 3.00 -23.99
N GLN A 102 11.47 3.61 -23.07
CA GLN A 102 12.72 3.07 -22.56
C GLN A 102 12.54 2.52 -21.15
N SER A 103 12.88 1.27 -20.95
CA SER A 103 12.88 0.65 -19.62
C SER A 103 14.02 1.21 -18.77
N LYS A 104 13.68 1.79 -17.62
CA LYS A 104 14.62 2.36 -16.66
C LYS A 104 14.46 1.67 -15.31
N THR A 105 15.52 1.08 -14.80
CA THR A 105 15.54 0.48 -13.47
C THR A 105 16.00 1.51 -12.45
N LEU A 106 15.20 1.73 -11.42
CA LEU A 106 15.46 2.64 -10.31
C LEU A 106 15.57 1.86 -9.01
N ASN A 107 16.66 2.10 -8.26
CA ASN A 107 16.80 1.55 -6.92
C ASN A 107 16.19 2.49 -5.90
N VAL A 108 15.14 2.05 -5.22
CA VAL A 108 14.41 2.80 -4.22
C VAL A 108 14.78 2.29 -2.84
N LYS A 109 15.30 3.18 -2.00
CA LYS A 109 15.55 2.89 -0.60
C LYS A 109 14.34 3.23 0.23
N ILE A 110 13.75 2.22 0.84
CA ILE A 110 12.61 2.34 1.77
C ILE A 110 13.18 2.47 3.18
N PRO A 111 13.00 3.64 3.84
CA PRO A 111 13.54 3.83 5.18
C PRO A 111 12.73 3.05 6.22
N LYS A 112 13.41 2.59 7.26
CA LYS A 112 12.76 2.07 8.46
C LYS A 112 11.81 3.11 9.06
N GLY A 113 10.65 2.67 9.50
CA GLY A 113 9.63 3.54 10.09
C GLY A 113 8.77 4.28 9.07
N ILE A 114 8.86 3.94 7.79
CA ILE A 114 7.98 4.52 6.79
C ILE A 114 6.52 4.19 7.11
N ALA A 115 5.67 5.20 7.10
CA ALA A 115 4.24 5.06 7.39
C ALA A 115 3.43 4.94 6.10
N GLU A 116 2.26 4.33 6.20
CA GLU A 116 1.33 4.24 5.08
C GLU A 116 0.93 5.64 4.57
N GLY A 117 0.86 5.80 3.25
CA GLY A 117 0.56 7.06 2.58
C GLY A 117 1.72 8.07 2.58
N GLN A 118 2.87 7.75 3.18
CA GLN A 118 4.08 8.57 3.07
C GLN A 118 4.66 8.48 1.66
N GLN A 119 5.28 9.56 1.20
CA GLN A 119 5.85 9.63 -0.15
C GLN A 119 7.39 9.59 -0.11
N ILE A 120 7.96 8.86 -1.05
CA ILE A 120 9.40 8.88 -1.36
C ILE A 120 9.57 9.67 -2.66
N ARG A 121 10.37 10.73 -2.63
CA ARG A 121 10.70 11.53 -3.82
C ARG A 121 11.95 10.99 -4.47
N LEU A 122 11.86 10.73 -5.77
CA LEU A 122 12.99 10.39 -6.62
C LEU A 122 13.23 11.56 -7.59
N ALA A 123 14.23 12.37 -7.30
CA ALA A 123 14.52 13.60 -8.04
C ALA A 123 14.90 13.30 -9.50
N GLY A 124 14.33 14.07 -10.44
CA GLY A 124 14.61 13.96 -11.85
C GLY A 124 14.13 12.66 -12.52
N GLN A 125 13.22 11.90 -11.87
CA GLN A 125 12.67 10.65 -12.39
C GLN A 125 11.22 10.78 -12.89
N GLY A 126 10.70 12.01 -12.99
CA GLY A 126 9.42 12.35 -13.62
C GLY A 126 9.53 12.46 -15.12
N LEU A 127 8.56 13.15 -15.76
CA LEU A 127 8.57 13.37 -17.22
C LEU A 127 9.76 14.24 -17.66
N PRO A 128 10.24 14.05 -18.90
CA PRO A 128 11.31 14.86 -19.46
C PRO A 128 10.87 16.32 -19.61
N GLY A 129 11.77 17.23 -19.32
CA GLY A 129 11.60 18.66 -19.62
C GLY A 129 11.73 18.96 -21.10
N SER A 130 11.26 20.14 -21.53
CA SER A 130 11.39 20.61 -22.90
C SER A 130 12.38 21.78 -23.00
N ASN A 131 12.91 22.02 -24.21
CA ASN A 131 13.88 23.11 -24.51
C ASN A 131 15.10 23.11 -23.55
N GLY A 132 15.63 21.95 -23.21
CA GLY A 132 16.75 21.82 -22.24
C GLY A 132 16.36 21.98 -20.79
N GLY A 133 15.06 21.95 -20.44
CA GLY A 133 14.57 21.94 -19.07
C GLY A 133 14.87 20.62 -18.34
N ALA A 134 15.02 20.69 -17.01
CA ALA A 134 15.22 19.53 -16.19
C ALA A 134 13.98 18.62 -16.19
N ASN A 135 14.18 17.32 -15.97
CA ASN A 135 13.07 16.38 -15.74
C ASN A 135 12.29 16.75 -14.48
N GLY A 136 11.03 16.35 -14.42
CA GLY A 136 10.22 16.35 -13.21
C GLY A 136 10.72 15.33 -12.20
N ASP A 137 10.05 15.21 -11.08
CA ASP A 137 10.35 14.26 -10.01
C ASP A 137 9.29 13.13 -9.99
N LEU A 138 9.68 11.96 -9.48
CA LEU A 138 8.74 10.87 -9.23
C LEU A 138 8.47 10.76 -7.74
N TYR A 139 7.20 10.82 -7.35
CA TYR A 139 6.72 10.65 -5.98
C TYR A 139 6.06 9.28 -5.84
N LEU A 140 6.67 8.41 -5.02
CA LEU A 140 6.16 7.08 -4.73
C LEU A 140 5.40 7.11 -3.40
N LYS A 141 4.07 7.01 -3.46
CA LYS A 141 3.21 6.90 -2.28
C LYS A 141 3.22 5.47 -1.77
N ILE A 142 3.61 5.28 -0.53
CA ILE A 142 3.69 3.96 0.10
C ILE A 142 2.31 3.44 0.46
N LYS A 143 2.05 2.19 0.07
CA LYS A 143 0.92 1.38 0.48
C LYS A 143 1.41 0.05 1.03
N PHE A 144 0.81 -0.45 2.10
CA PHE A 144 1.13 -1.78 2.59
C PHE A 144 0.26 -2.85 1.91
N HIS A 145 0.83 -4.05 1.74
CA HIS A 145 0.05 -5.22 1.38
C HIS A 145 -0.80 -5.64 2.58
N ASP A 146 -2.11 -5.46 2.45
CA ASP A 146 -3.05 -5.94 3.45
C ASP A 146 -3.28 -7.44 3.29
N ARG A 147 -3.16 -8.18 4.40
CA ARG A 147 -3.52 -9.59 4.49
C ARG A 147 -4.60 -9.75 5.56
N PRO A 148 -5.46 -10.79 5.46
CA PRO A 148 -6.53 -11.00 6.44
C PRO A 148 -6.02 -11.13 7.88
N ASP A 149 -4.78 -11.63 8.04
CA ASP A 149 -4.12 -11.86 9.32
C ASP A 149 -3.15 -10.75 9.74
N LEU A 150 -2.80 -9.82 8.83
CA LEU A 150 -1.82 -8.76 9.09
C LEU A 150 -2.11 -7.53 8.22
N TYR A 151 -2.49 -6.40 8.83
CA TYR A 151 -2.79 -5.16 8.14
C TYR A 151 -2.49 -3.93 9.01
N VAL A 152 -2.49 -2.75 8.38
CA VAL A 152 -2.20 -1.47 9.06
C VAL A 152 -3.46 -0.61 9.12
N LYS A 153 -3.69 0.05 10.25
CA LYS A 153 -4.67 1.12 10.41
C LYS A 153 -3.99 2.37 10.96
N ASN A 154 -4.65 3.52 10.81
CA ASN A 154 -4.16 4.81 11.30
C ASN A 154 -2.70 5.08 10.85
N ARG A 155 -2.31 4.59 9.65
CA ARG A 155 -1.00 4.75 9.01
C ARG A 155 0.16 4.03 9.71
N LYS A 156 0.05 3.61 10.97
CA LYS A 156 1.16 3.07 11.77
C LYS A 156 0.78 1.99 12.77
N ASP A 157 -0.51 1.83 13.05
CA ASP A 157 -1.00 0.81 13.96
C ASP A 157 -1.13 -0.52 13.24
N VAL A 158 -0.45 -1.54 13.74
CA VAL A 158 -0.42 -2.87 13.11
C VAL A 158 -1.41 -3.79 13.81
N TYR A 159 -2.24 -4.46 13.04
CA TYR A 159 -3.18 -5.48 13.50
C TYR A 159 -2.73 -6.83 12.99
N GLN A 160 -2.51 -7.76 13.90
CA GLN A 160 -2.06 -9.11 13.56
C GLN A 160 -2.92 -10.13 14.28
N THR A 161 -3.44 -11.10 13.53
CA THR A 161 -4.11 -12.27 14.11
C THR A 161 -3.07 -13.30 14.48
N ILE A 162 -3.17 -13.83 15.71
CA ILE A 162 -2.28 -14.86 16.23
C ILE A 162 -3.08 -16.09 16.65
N ASP A 163 -2.53 -17.27 16.37
CA ASP A 163 -3.11 -18.53 16.81
C ASP A 163 -2.59 -18.89 18.20
N VAL A 164 -3.52 -19.16 19.09
CA VAL A 164 -3.28 -19.57 20.47
C VAL A 164 -3.89 -20.95 20.68
N LYS A 165 -3.21 -21.83 21.38
CA LYS A 165 -3.74 -23.15 21.69
C LYS A 165 -4.82 -23.08 22.78
N PRO A 166 -5.82 -23.97 22.79
CA PRO A 166 -6.90 -23.95 23.78
C PRO A 166 -6.42 -23.93 25.22
N TRP A 167 -5.40 -24.73 25.54
CA TRP A 167 -4.84 -24.79 26.91
C TRP A 167 -4.10 -23.49 27.27
N GLU A 168 -3.40 -22.84 26.33
CA GLU A 168 -2.77 -21.53 26.56
C GLU A 168 -3.82 -20.46 26.81
N ALA A 169 -4.93 -20.51 26.09
CA ALA A 169 -6.03 -19.57 26.24
C ALA A 169 -6.73 -19.69 27.60
N VAL A 170 -6.94 -20.93 28.07
CA VAL A 170 -7.59 -21.22 29.37
C VAL A 170 -6.66 -20.97 30.55
N LEU A 171 -5.43 -21.48 30.50
CA LEU A 171 -4.48 -21.37 31.60
C LEU A 171 -3.81 -20.01 31.68
N GLY A 172 -3.70 -19.31 30.54
CA GLY A 172 -2.95 -18.07 30.42
C GLY A 172 -1.45 -18.30 30.55
N GLY A 173 -0.72 -17.19 30.76
CA GLY A 173 0.73 -17.26 30.94
C GLY A 173 1.49 -16.51 29.85
N LYS A 174 2.80 -16.77 29.78
CA LYS A 174 3.69 -16.12 28.83
C LYS A 174 3.78 -16.96 27.56
N ILE A 175 3.39 -16.36 26.45
CA ILE A 175 3.51 -16.97 25.12
C ILE A 175 4.50 -16.18 24.26
N ILE A 176 5.21 -16.86 23.36
CA ILE A 176 6.10 -16.23 22.39
C ILE A 176 5.38 -16.16 21.06
N VAL A 177 5.17 -14.94 20.56
CA VAL A 177 4.44 -14.67 19.34
C VAL A 177 5.39 -14.13 18.28
N PRO A 178 5.46 -14.73 17.08
CA PRO A 178 6.14 -14.13 15.94
C PRO A 178 5.31 -12.96 15.45
N THR A 179 5.93 -11.78 15.39
CA THR A 179 5.28 -10.55 14.93
C THR A 179 6.10 -9.88 13.83
N ALA A 180 5.52 -8.90 13.14
CA ALA A 180 6.24 -8.10 12.16
C ALA A 180 7.44 -7.34 12.78
N SER A 181 7.41 -7.06 14.08
CA SER A 181 8.53 -6.44 14.82
C SER A 181 9.55 -7.45 15.39
N GLY A 182 9.38 -8.75 15.11
CA GLY A 182 10.18 -9.83 15.65
C GLY A 182 9.41 -10.72 16.63
N ARG A 183 10.10 -11.59 17.35
CA ARG A 183 9.49 -12.45 18.38
C ARG A 183 9.24 -11.67 19.66
N LEU A 184 8.01 -11.58 20.08
CA LEU A 184 7.61 -10.89 21.32
C LEU A 184 7.08 -11.88 22.34
N GLN A 185 7.47 -11.68 23.59
CA GLN A 185 6.85 -12.36 24.71
C GLN A 185 5.61 -11.57 25.15
N VAL A 186 4.46 -12.22 25.14
CA VAL A 186 3.16 -11.63 25.49
C VAL A 186 2.58 -12.36 26.69
N ASN A 187 2.06 -11.61 27.66
CA ASN A 187 1.33 -12.20 28.78
C ASN A 187 -0.13 -12.36 28.39
N LEU A 188 -0.56 -13.62 28.26
CA LEU A 188 -1.94 -13.98 27.93
C LEU A 188 -2.72 -14.13 29.24
N PRO A 189 -3.80 -13.36 29.46
CA PRO A 189 -4.66 -13.56 30.62
C PRO A 189 -5.33 -14.95 30.58
N ALA A 190 -5.52 -15.57 31.73
CA ALA A 190 -6.29 -16.81 31.80
C ALA A 190 -7.73 -16.57 31.32
N ASN A 191 -8.36 -17.63 30.81
CA ASN A 191 -9.71 -17.60 30.21
C ASN A 191 -9.85 -16.60 29.06
N THR A 192 -8.78 -16.37 28.29
CA THR A 192 -8.83 -15.55 27.07
C THR A 192 -9.71 -16.21 26.04
N GLN A 193 -10.63 -15.43 25.46
CA GLN A 193 -11.55 -15.89 24.41
C GLN A 193 -11.05 -15.51 23.03
N SER A 194 -11.47 -16.28 22.02
CA SER A 194 -11.24 -15.94 20.61
C SER A 194 -11.88 -14.57 20.28
N GLY A 195 -11.21 -13.77 19.45
CA GLY A 195 -11.64 -12.40 19.11
C GLY A 195 -11.17 -11.33 20.10
N LYS A 196 -10.61 -11.71 21.26
CA LYS A 196 -10.00 -10.74 22.18
C LYS A 196 -8.78 -10.10 21.55
N THR A 197 -8.61 -8.81 21.78
CA THR A 197 -7.44 -8.04 21.28
C THR A 197 -6.52 -7.66 22.43
N ILE A 198 -5.23 -7.91 22.26
CA ILE A 198 -4.17 -7.47 23.18
C ILE A 198 -3.37 -6.34 22.50
N ARG A 199 -3.32 -5.16 23.13
CA ARG A 199 -2.55 -4.02 22.66
C ARG A 199 -1.15 -4.05 23.23
N LEU A 200 -0.15 -3.96 22.36
CA LEU A 200 1.26 -3.81 22.72
C LEU A 200 1.72 -2.40 22.29
N LYS A 201 1.78 -1.51 23.27
CA LYS A 201 2.11 -0.10 23.04
C LYS A 201 3.48 0.07 22.41
N GLY A 202 3.57 0.89 21.36
CA GLY A 202 4.82 1.23 20.68
C GLY A 202 5.45 0.07 19.88
N LYS A 203 4.72 -1.02 19.62
CA LYS A 203 5.19 -2.19 18.83
C LYS A 203 4.63 -2.23 17.42
N GLY A 204 3.87 -1.23 16.99
CA GLY A 204 3.48 -0.99 15.60
C GLY A 204 4.65 -0.48 14.76
N ILE A 205 4.36 0.17 13.63
CA ILE A 205 5.41 0.71 12.75
C ILE A 205 6.27 1.72 13.52
N PRO A 206 7.62 1.56 13.48
CA PRO A 206 8.56 2.41 14.24
C PRO A 206 8.78 3.77 13.55
N ALA A 207 7.71 4.49 13.26
CA ALA A 207 7.72 5.86 12.76
C ALA A 207 8.25 6.83 13.82
N LYS A 208 8.35 8.15 13.50
CA LYS A 208 8.77 9.20 14.46
C LYS A 208 8.00 9.11 15.78
N GLU A 209 6.71 8.85 15.70
CA GLU A 209 5.87 8.38 16.79
C GLU A 209 5.45 6.96 16.48
N ALA A 210 6.00 5.99 17.18
CA ALA A 210 5.72 4.59 16.95
C ALA A 210 4.23 4.29 17.09
N GLY A 211 3.72 3.47 16.18
CA GLY A 211 2.37 2.91 16.29
C GLY A 211 2.27 1.83 17.35
N ASP A 212 1.08 1.30 17.56
CA ASP A 212 0.82 0.19 18.45
C ASP A 212 0.60 -1.11 17.65
N LEU A 213 0.87 -2.25 18.29
CA LEU A 213 0.56 -3.56 17.74
C LEU A 213 -0.65 -4.13 18.49
N TYR A 214 -1.67 -4.49 17.72
CA TYR A 214 -2.89 -5.12 18.20
C TYR A 214 -2.89 -6.58 17.79
N LEU A 215 -2.80 -7.47 18.77
CA LEU A 215 -2.84 -8.92 18.57
C LEU A 215 -4.27 -9.41 18.75
N ASN A 216 -4.90 -9.84 17.65
CA ASN A 216 -6.21 -10.46 17.67
C ASN A 216 -6.07 -11.95 17.94
N ILE A 217 -6.61 -12.42 19.05
CA ILE A 217 -6.50 -13.81 19.46
C ILE A 217 -7.47 -14.67 18.64
N ARG A 218 -6.94 -15.72 18.02
CA ARG A 218 -7.71 -16.79 17.39
C ARG A 218 -7.33 -18.11 18.08
N ILE A 219 -8.30 -18.75 18.73
CA ILE A 219 -8.06 -20.06 19.34
C ILE A 219 -8.10 -21.10 18.21
N ASN A 220 -6.97 -21.76 18.02
CA ASN A 220 -6.81 -22.80 17.02
C ASN A 220 -6.68 -24.17 17.70
N VAL A 221 -7.66 -25.03 17.46
CA VAL A 221 -7.67 -26.38 17.99
C VAL A 221 -6.76 -27.26 17.13
N PRO A 222 -5.73 -27.92 17.71
CA PRO A 222 -4.88 -28.82 16.95
C PRO A 222 -5.65 -30.07 16.52
N VAL A 223 -5.25 -30.65 15.40
CA VAL A 223 -5.76 -31.93 14.94
C VAL A 223 -5.23 -33.05 15.88
N ALA A 224 -6.09 -34.01 16.25
CA ALA A 224 -5.66 -35.21 16.93
C ALA A 224 -5.01 -36.18 15.94
N GLU A 225 -3.69 -36.30 15.96
CA GLU A 225 -2.92 -37.11 15.01
C GLU A 225 -2.69 -38.56 15.54
N SER A 226 -2.87 -38.75 16.82
CA SER A 226 -2.67 -40.08 17.48
C SER A 226 -3.89 -40.49 18.29
N GLU A 227 -3.98 -41.78 18.57
CA GLU A 227 -4.95 -42.36 19.53
C GLU A 227 -4.82 -41.72 20.92
N ALA A 228 -3.60 -41.42 21.35
CA ALA A 228 -3.34 -40.75 22.60
C ALA A 228 -3.92 -39.32 22.63
N ASP A 229 -3.81 -38.59 21.53
CA ASP A 229 -4.39 -37.25 21.42
C ASP A 229 -5.91 -37.33 21.52
N ARG A 230 -6.51 -38.26 20.78
CA ARG A 230 -7.96 -38.49 20.80
C ARG A 230 -8.44 -38.82 22.22
N ALA A 231 -7.79 -39.78 22.91
CA ALA A 231 -8.12 -40.14 24.27
C ALA A 231 -8.00 -38.97 25.27
N ALA A 232 -7.04 -38.06 25.06
CA ALA A 232 -6.91 -36.84 25.85
C ALA A 232 -8.11 -35.86 25.63
N TRP A 233 -8.55 -35.68 24.38
CA TRP A 233 -9.72 -34.88 24.05
C TRP A 233 -11.02 -35.50 24.59
N GLU A 234 -11.18 -36.82 24.55
CA GLU A 234 -12.34 -37.54 25.09
C GLU A 234 -12.44 -37.34 26.61
N LYS A 235 -11.33 -37.52 27.36
CA LYS A 235 -11.30 -37.23 28.79
C LYS A 235 -11.66 -35.79 29.14
N LEU A 236 -11.17 -34.80 28.31
CA LEU A 236 -11.53 -33.42 28.48
C LEU A 236 -13.03 -33.20 28.27
N ALA A 237 -13.60 -33.79 27.21
CA ALA A 237 -15.02 -33.71 26.91
C ALA A 237 -15.87 -34.32 28.06
N GLU A 238 -15.54 -35.48 28.56
CA GLU A 238 -16.21 -36.11 29.68
C GLU A 238 -16.21 -35.25 30.95
N HIS A 239 -15.04 -34.65 31.26
CA HIS A 239 -14.91 -33.76 32.42
C HIS A 239 -15.84 -32.55 32.34
N PHE A 240 -15.98 -31.93 31.16
CA PHE A 240 -16.84 -30.75 30.97
C PHE A 240 -18.32 -31.13 30.81
N ALA A 241 -18.65 -32.27 30.21
CA ALA A 241 -20.02 -32.74 30.09
C ALA A 241 -20.64 -32.95 31.51
N ALA A 242 -19.89 -33.53 32.44
CA ALA A 242 -20.32 -33.72 33.83
C ALA A 242 -20.57 -32.42 34.61
N LYS A 243 -20.06 -31.28 34.16
CA LYS A 243 -20.28 -29.95 34.79
C LYS A 243 -21.51 -29.21 34.27
N HIS A 244 -22.03 -29.61 33.10
CA HIS A 244 -23.14 -28.92 32.42
C HIS A 244 -24.40 -29.79 32.36
N ALA A 245 -24.38 -30.98 32.94
CA ALA A 245 -25.53 -31.83 33.19
C ALA A 245 -26.15 -31.49 34.58
#